data_1a104383ccae50a2c64b3c25da8288b3
#
_entry.id   1a104383ccae50a2c64b3c25da8288b3
#
_cell.length_a   1.000
_cell.length_b   1.000
_cell.length_c   1.000
_cell.angle_alpha   90.00
_cell.angle_beta   90.00
_cell.angle_gamma   90.00
#
_symmetry.space_group_name_H-M   'P 1'
#
loop_
_entity.id
_entity.type
_entity.pdbx_description
1 polymer ?
#
loop_
_entity_poly.entity_id
_entity_poly.type
_entity_poly.pdbx_seq_one_letter_code
_entity_poly.pdbx_strand_id
1 'polypeptide(L)'
;MKQYLELLDKICREGVVRDDRTGTGTKGIFGYQMRFNLSEGFPLLTTKRVFLKGVIHELLWFLKGDTNIKYLVDNGVHIWDSDAFRYYNELC
;
A
#
# COMPACT_ATOMS: atom_id res chain seq x y z
N MET A 1 -7.66 9.62 -12.40
CA MET A 1 -7.34 9.61 -10.93
C MET A 1 -6.93 11.01 -10.45
N LYS A 2 -7.80 11.95 -10.73
CA LYS A 2 -7.61 13.37 -10.40
C LYS A 2 -7.48 13.62 -8.89
N GLN A 3 -8.30 12.96 -8.07
CA GLN A 3 -8.31 13.10 -6.62
C GLN A 3 -6.95 12.75 -5.99
N TYR A 4 -6.32 11.68 -6.48
CA TYR A 4 -5.00 11.25 -6.02
C TYR A 4 -3.90 12.25 -6.43
N LEU A 5 -3.94 12.72 -7.67
CA LEU A 5 -2.97 13.70 -8.17
C LEU A 5 -3.07 15.03 -7.42
N GLU A 6 -4.28 15.48 -7.12
CA GLU A 6 -4.51 16.69 -6.33
C GLU A 6 -3.96 16.54 -4.90
N LEU A 7 -4.13 15.36 -4.29
CA LEU A 7 -3.56 15.07 -2.98
C LEU A 7 -2.03 15.10 -3.01
N LEU A 8 -1.42 14.45 -3.99
CA LEU A 8 0.05 14.46 -4.14
C LEU A 8 0.59 15.88 -4.31
N ASP A 9 -0.04 16.70 -5.14
CA ASP A 9 0.35 18.08 -5.35
C ASP A 9 0.26 18.87 -4.04
N LYS A 10 -0.83 18.72 -3.29
CA LYS A 10 -1.00 19.38 -2.00
C LYS A 10 0.07 18.98 -1.00
N ILE A 11 0.38 17.68 -0.89
CA ILE A 11 1.42 17.19 0.02
C ILE A 11 2.79 17.75 -0.37
N CYS A 12 3.11 17.77 -1.66
CA CYS A 12 4.38 18.34 -2.13
C CYS A 12 4.54 19.79 -1.78
N ARG A 13 3.46 20.58 -1.84
CA ARG A 13 3.50 22.03 -1.56
C ARG A 13 3.38 22.38 -0.09
N GLU A 14 2.56 21.67 0.66
CA GLU A 14 2.14 22.03 2.03
C GLU A 14 2.51 20.98 3.07
N GLY A 15 3.03 19.80 2.64
CA GLY A 15 3.34 18.70 3.55
C GLY A 15 4.46 19.02 4.53
N VAL A 16 4.36 18.46 5.73
CA VAL A 16 5.40 18.54 6.76
C VAL A 16 6.39 17.41 6.55
N VAL A 17 7.67 17.74 6.52
CA VAL A 17 8.77 16.76 6.40
C VAL A 17 8.99 16.10 7.75
N ARG A 18 9.04 14.75 7.74
CA ARG A 18 9.35 13.94 8.92
C ARG A 18 10.35 12.85 8.55
N ASP A 19 11.18 12.46 9.52
CA ASP A 19 12.04 11.30 9.39
C ASP A 19 11.22 10.01 9.57
N ASP A 20 11.69 8.94 8.92
CA ASP A 20 11.12 7.62 9.08
C ASP A 20 12.20 6.59 9.47
N ARG A 21 11.77 5.36 9.75
CA ARG A 21 12.68 4.28 10.15
C ARG A 21 13.69 3.88 9.06
N THR A 22 13.41 4.23 7.80
CA THR A 22 14.27 3.88 6.66
C THR A 22 15.33 4.94 6.36
N GLY A 23 15.26 6.10 7.01
CA GLY A 23 16.15 7.23 6.78
C GLY A 23 15.89 8.01 5.50
N THR A 24 14.84 7.65 4.75
CA THR A 24 14.47 8.33 3.50
C THR A 24 13.71 9.63 3.76
N GLY A 25 12.96 9.68 4.85
CA GLY A 25 12.07 10.78 5.16
C GLY A 25 10.73 10.70 4.45
N THR A 26 9.76 11.42 4.98
CA THR A 26 8.42 11.50 4.41
C THR A 26 7.89 12.92 4.45
N LYS A 27 6.95 13.23 3.55
CA LYS A 27 6.09 14.41 3.65
C LYS A 27 4.66 13.96 3.90
N GLY A 28 3.98 14.60 4.83
CA GLY A 28 2.61 14.26 5.15
C GLY A 28 1.77 15.45 5.55
N ILE A 29 0.45 15.26 5.46
CA ILE A 29 -0.54 16.19 6.03
C ILE A 29 -1.38 15.39 7.03
N PHE A 30 -2.02 16.08 7.98
CA PHE A 30 -2.75 15.41 9.06
C PHE A 30 -3.97 14.64 8.55
N GLY A 31 -4.70 15.19 7.59
CA GLY A 31 -5.88 14.52 7.04
C GLY A 31 -6.27 15.12 5.71
N TYR A 32 -6.92 14.29 4.91
CA TYR A 32 -7.41 14.70 3.60
C TYR A 32 -8.57 13.79 3.18
N GLN A 33 -9.63 14.36 2.65
CA GLN A 33 -10.79 13.61 2.17
C GLN A 33 -10.75 13.50 0.64
N MET A 34 -10.83 12.27 0.13
CA MET A 34 -11.03 12.01 -1.30
C MET A 34 -12.42 11.40 -1.50
N ARG A 35 -13.08 11.79 -2.57
CA ARG A 35 -14.38 11.24 -2.97
C ARG A 35 -14.29 10.60 -4.34
N PHE A 36 -14.87 9.41 -4.46
CA PHE A 36 -14.89 8.63 -5.69
C PHE A 36 -16.32 8.24 -6.03
N ASN A 37 -16.70 8.48 -7.28
CA ASN A 37 -18.00 8.00 -7.78
C ASN A 37 -17.83 6.56 -8.27
N LEU A 38 -18.32 5.60 -7.49
CA LEU A 38 -18.18 4.18 -7.83
C LEU A 38 -18.97 3.75 -9.05
N SER A 39 -19.95 4.56 -9.50
CA SER A 39 -20.64 4.29 -10.76
C SER A 39 -19.74 4.44 -11.99
N GLU A 40 -18.61 5.16 -11.84
CA GLU A 40 -17.59 5.32 -12.89
C GLU A 40 -16.53 4.21 -12.86
N GLY A 41 -16.65 3.26 -11.94
CA GLY A 41 -15.74 2.13 -11.79
C GLY A 41 -14.97 2.15 -10.47
N PHE A 42 -14.15 1.13 -10.28
CA PHE A 42 -13.30 1.01 -9.10
C PHE A 42 -12.14 2.02 -9.18
N PRO A 43 -11.84 2.76 -8.08
CA PRO A 43 -10.82 3.82 -8.10
C PRO A 43 -9.39 3.24 -8.03
N LEU A 44 -9.00 2.43 -8.99
CA LEU A 44 -7.66 1.90 -9.11
C LEU A 44 -6.70 2.98 -9.62
N LEU A 45 -5.56 3.15 -8.95
CA LEU A 45 -4.54 4.10 -9.37
C LEU A 45 -3.97 3.73 -10.74
N THR A 46 -3.86 4.73 -11.62
CA THR A 46 -3.34 4.57 -12.99
C THR A 46 -2.00 5.29 -13.21
N THR A 47 -1.48 5.96 -12.19
CA THR A 47 -0.20 6.67 -12.24
C THR A 47 1.00 5.74 -12.33
N LYS A 48 0.82 4.48 -11.98
CA LYS A 48 1.75 3.38 -12.20
C LYS A 48 0.95 2.11 -12.46
N ARG A 49 1.61 1.08 -13.00
CA ARG A 49 0.97 -0.23 -13.16
C ARG A 49 0.81 -0.89 -11.80
N VAL A 50 -0.42 -1.17 -11.41
CA VAL A 50 -0.76 -1.84 -10.15
C VAL A 50 -0.91 -3.34 -10.38
N PHE A 51 -0.27 -4.15 -9.53
CA PHE A 51 -0.43 -5.61 -9.53
C PHE A 51 -1.73 -5.99 -8.81
N LEU A 52 -2.85 -5.92 -9.52
CA LEU A 52 -4.18 -6.12 -8.95
C LEU A 52 -4.38 -7.50 -8.34
N LYS A 53 -3.82 -8.55 -8.94
CA LYS A 53 -3.84 -9.90 -8.38
C LYS A 53 -3.29 -9.94 -6.95
N GLY A 54 -2.17 -9.28 -6.71
CA GLY A 54 -1.57 -9.16 -5.39
C GLY A 54 -2.47 -8.43 -4.41
N VAL A 55 -3.09 -7.34 -4.84
CA VAL A 55 -4.03 -6.55 -4.02
C VAL A 55 -5.23 -7.41 -3.58
N ILE A 56 -5.83 -8.15 -4.50
CA ILE A 56 -7.00 -8.99 -4.21
C ILE A 56 -6.63 -10.11 -3.24
N HIS A 57 -5.56 -10.85 -3.49
CA HIS A 57 -5.14 -11.95 -2.63
C HIS A 57 -4.72 -11.48 -1.23
N GLU A 58 -4.02 -10.36 -1.13
CA GLU A 58 -3.66 -9.78 0.17
C GLU A 58 -4.91 -9.37 0.95
N LEU A 59 -5.90 -8.75 0.31
CA LEU A 59 -7.16 -8.39 0.96
C LEU A 59 -7.89 -9.62 1.49
N LEU A 60 -8.00 -10.68 0.68
CA LEU A 60 -8.62 -11.93 1.12
C LEU A 60 -7.87 -12.56 2.29
N TRP A 61 -6.57 -12.51 2.26
CA TRP A 61 -5.70 -12.98 3.34
C TRP A 61 -5.95 -12.21 4.65
N PHE A 62 -6.04 -10.88 4.57
CA PHE A 62 -6.41 -10.05 5.73
C PHE A 62 -7.80 -10.39 6.27
N LEU A 63 -8.79 -10.53 5.39
CA LEU A 63 -10.17 -10.84 5.79
C LEU A 63 -10.31 -12.18 6.49
N LYS A 64 -9.44 -13.15 6.17
CA LYS A 64 -9.40 -14.45 6.87
C LYS A 64 -8.71 -14.36 8.24
N GLY A 65 -8.07 -13.24 8.57
CA GLY A 65 -7.25 -13.13 9.77
C GLY A 65 -6.02 -14.02 9.78
N ASP A 66 -5.54 -14.41 8.60
CA ASP A 66 -4.38 -15.27 8.44
C ASP A 66 -3.09 -14.47 8.64
N THR A 67 -2.10 -15.09 9.28
CA THR A 67 -0.78 -14.49 9.50
C THR A 67 0.34 -15.28 8.82
N ASN A 68 0.02 -16.43 8.23
CA ASN A 68 0.99 -17.24 7.48
C ASN A 68 0.96 -16.85 6.01
N ILE A 69 2.12 -16.54 5.43
CA ILE A 69 2.23 -16.11 4.04
C ILE A 69 2.05 -17.24 3.01
N LYS A 70 1.86 -18.49 3.46
CA LYS A 70 1.73 -19.64 2.55
C LYS A 70 0.65 -19.43 1.50
N TYR A 71 -0.52 -18.94 1.88
CA TYR A 71 -1.60 -18.65 0.93
C TYR A 71 -1.16 -17.69 -0.17
N LEU A 72 -0.43 -16.63 0.20
CA LEU A 72 0.06 -15.64 -0.76
C LEU A 72 1.08 -16.24 -1.72
N VAL A 73 2.05 -16.98 -1.18
CA VAL A 73 3.10 -17.65 -1.99
C VAL A 73 2.47 -18.65 -2.95
N ASP A 74 1.53 -19.48 -2.48
CA ASP A 74 0.83 -20.48 -3.30
C ASP A 74 0.04 -19.84 -4.45
N ASN A 75 -0.38 -18.60 -4.29
CA ASN A 75 -1.10 -17.83 -5.32
C ASN A 75 -0.20 -16.88 -6.13
N GLY A 76 1.11 -17.01 -6.00
CA GLY A 76 2.08 -16.21 -6.77
C GLY A 76 2.21 -14.76 -6.30
N VAL A 77 1.90 -14.49 -5.04
CA VAL A 77 2.00 -13.16 -4.42
C VAL A 77 3.18 -13.13 -3.46
N HIS A 78 4.24 -12.39 -3.79
CA HIS A 78 5.52 -12.42 -3.11
C HIS A 78 5.89 -11.14 -2.36
N ILE A 79 4.93 -10.23 -2.18
CA ILE A 79 5.19 -8.91 -1.56
C ILE A 79 5.62 -8.99 -0.09
N TRP A 80 5.30 -10.10 0.59
CA TRP A 80 5.66 -10.32 2.00
C TRP A 80 6.89 -11.20 2.20
N ASP A 81 7.42 -11.83 1.15
CA ASP A 81 8.45 -12.85 1.27
C ASP A 81 9.70 -12.34 1.99
N SER A 82 10.23 -11.20 1.57
CA SER A 82 11.47 -10.66 2.15
C SER A 82 11.29 -10.22 3.60
N ASP A 83 10.16 -9.62 3.94
CA ASP A 83 9.88 -9.18 5.31
C ASP A 83 9.66 -10.37 6.24
N ALA A 84 8.95 -11.40 5.78
CA ALA A 84 8.75 -12.63 6.55
C ALA A 84 10.08 -13.35 6.79
N PHE A 85 10.94 -13.43 5.78
CA PHE A 85 12.25 -14.06 5.89
C PHE A 85 13.16 -13.28 6.86
N ARG A 86 13.18 -11.96 6.76
CA ARG A 86 13.94 -11.12 7.69
C ARG A 86 13.48 -11.31 9.12
N TYR A 87 12.17 -11.27 9.37
CA TYR A 87 11.59 -11.45 10.70
C TYR A 87 11.93 -12.82 11.28
N TYR A 88 11.85 -13.87 10.48
CA TYR A 88 12.24 -15.22 10.89
C TYR A 88 13.69 -15.28 11.34
N ASN A 89 14.59 -14.68 10.58
CA ASN A 89 16.03 -14.67 10.91
C ASN A 89 16.32 -13.86 12.18
N GLU A 90 15.59 -12.79 12.43
CA GLU A 90 15.75 -11.97 13.63
C GLU A 90 15.29 -12.72 14.91
N LEU A 91 14.33 -13.64 14.78
CA LEU A 91 13.83 -14.45 15.89
C LEU A 91 14.69 -15.68 16.18
N CYS A 92 15.37 -16.18 15.20
CA CYS A 92 16.25 -17.34 15.30
C CYS A 92 17.70 -16.92 15.39
#